data_079caf0901da59ecf6ee77cd2e1bfaec
#
_entry.id   079caf0901da59ecf6ee77cd2e1bfaec
#
_cell.length_a   1.000
_cell.length_b   1.000
_cell.length_c   1.000
_cell.angle_alpha   90.00
_cell.angle_beta   90.00
_cell.angle_gamma   90.00
#
_symmetry.space_group_name_H-M   'P 1'
#
loop_
_entity.id
_entity.type
_entity.pdbx_description
1 polymer ?
#
loop_
_entity_poly.entity_id
_entity_poly.type
_entity_poly.pdbx_seq_one_letter_code
_entity_poly.pdbx_strand_id
1 'polypeptide(L)'
;MIYLGSHVSFKAPNYFKGAIEEALSYGANACMIYTGPPSNTRRVDVSKLKIEEAKDYMAEHNFSIDRVIVHAPYIINLANALKPETAQFGQDFLKTELERVSQIGAKTLVLHPGSHVGAGMDVGIEWIINGLNEVLDHDDTEVKIALETMAGKGNESGFTFEQLAKIYAGIHKKSRIGYCMDTCHIWDAGYDITHFDEVLDQFDSILGLENLLCMHINDSKNPLGAHKDRHENLGKGYIGFDVLHSIVHHPKLEHVTKILETPFIDGKAPYKEEISALR
;
A
#
# COMPACT_ATOMS: atom_id res chain seq x y z
N MET A 1 -19.13 7.72 -5.62
CA MET A 1 -18.28 7.27 -6.78
C MET A 1 -17.17 6.42 -6.22
N ILE A 2 -16.98 5.18 -6.72
CA ILE A 2 -15.92 4.29 -6.23
C ILE A 2 -14.59 4.66 -6.89
N TYR A 3 -13.52 4.79 -6.10
CA TYR A 3 -12.16 4.98 -6.57
C TYR A 3 -11.47 3.62 -6.60
N LEU A 4 -11.30 3.10 -7.82
CA LEU A 4 -10.82 1.74 -8.05
C LEU A 4 -9.77 1.73 -9.15
N GLY A 5 -8.67 1.07 -8.90
CA GLY A 5 -7.57 0.90 -9.83
C GLY A 5 -6.73 -0.32 -9.53
N SER A 6 -5.55 -0.36 -10.09
CA SER A 6 -4.61 -1.46 -9.89
C SER A 6 -3.18 -0.96 -9.81
N HIS A 7 -2.27 -1.87 -9.43
CA HIS A 7 -0.86 -1.66 -9.67
C HIS A 7 -0.60 -1.58 -11.19
N VAL A 8 0.17 -0.58 -11.62
CA VAL A 8 0.50 -0.35 -13.03
C VAL A 8 2.00 -0.19 -13.23
N SER A 9 2.45 -0.36 -14.46
CA SER A 9 3.86 -0.26 -14.82
C SER A 9 4.37 1.17 -14.71
N PHE A 10 5.62 1.34 -14.24
CA PHE A 10 6.31 2.62 -14.19
C PHE A 10 7.69 2.48 -14.84
N LYS A 11 7.73 2.43 -16.16
CA LYS A 11 8.93 2.11 -16.94
C LYS A 11 9.11 2.98 -18.18
N ALA A 12 10.36 3.01 -18.69
CA ALA A 12 10.68 3.68 -19.95
C ALA A 12 9.81 3.14 -21.12
N PRO A 13 9.51 3.99 -22.11
CA PRO A 13 9.92 5.40 -22.22
C PRO A 13 8.98 6.39 -21.52
N ASN A 14 7.77 5.97 -21.13
CA ASN A 14 6.69 6.88 -20.74
C ASN A 14 6.54 7.06 -19.22
N TYR A 15 7.17 6.23 -18.40
CA TYR A 15 7.17 6.32 -16.92
C TYR A 15 5.79 6.71 -16.36
N PHE A 16 5.67 7.87 -15.70
CA PHE A 16 4.43 8.27 -15.03
C PHE A 16 3.26 8.48 -16.01
N LYS A 17 3.52 9.12 -17.17
CA LYS A 17 2.49 9.22 -18.20
C LYS A 17 1.99 7.85 -18.65
N GLY A 18 2.91 6.90 -18.89
CA GLY A 18 2.54 5.54 -19.28
C GLY A 18 1.76 4.80 -18.20
N ALA A 19 2.05 5.05 -16.92
CA ALA A 19 1.28 4.49 -15.82
C ALA A 19 -0.19 4.98 -15.82
N ILE A 20 -0.42 6.27 -16.06
CA ILE A 20 -1.78 6.81 -16.18
C ILE A 20 -2.50 6.28 -17.43
N GLU A 21 -1.81 6.20 -18.56
CA GLU A 21 -2.35 5.61 -19.79
C GLU A 21 -2.78 4.15 -19.56
N GLU A 22 -1.95 3.37 -18.88
CA GLU A 22 -2.23 1.96 -18.51
C GLU A 22 -3.44 1.86 -17.60
N ALA A 23 -3.51 2.66 -16.52
CA ALA A 23 -4.65 2.68 -15.60
C ALA A 23 -5.97 2.99 -16.32
N LEU A 24 -5.98 4.03 -17.15
CA LEU A 24 -7.17 4.40 -17.93
C LEU A 24 -7.58 3.32 -18.93
N SER A 25 -6.63 2.57 -19.50
CA SER A 25 -6.91 1.46 -20.42
C SER A 25 -7.65 0.31 -19.75
N TYR A 26 -7.52 0.17 -18.42
CA TYR A 26 -8.27 -0.78 -17.60
C TYR A 26 -9.64 -0.24 -17.16
N GLY A 27 -9.97 1.02 -17.50
CA GLY A 27 -11.16 1.69 -17.00
C GLY A 27 -11.02 2.16 -15.54
N ALA A 28 -9.81 2.21 -15.00
CA ALA A 28 -9.54 2.67 -13.65
C ALA A 28 -9.66 4.20 -13.50
N ASN A 29 -9.95 4.68 -12.29
CA ASN A 29 -9.88 6.07 -11.89
C ASN A 29 -8.95 6.30 -10.69
N ALA A 30 -8.13 5.30 -10.39
CA ALA A 30 -7.04 5.29 -9.42
C ALA A 30 -5.92 4.39 -9.94
N CYS A 31 -4.72 4.52 -9.40
CA CYS A 31 -3.64 3.57 -9.68
C CYS A 31 -2.60 3.56 -8.55
N MET A 32 -1.77 2.52 -8.55
CA MET A 32 -0.60 2.43 -7.71
C MET A 32 0.66 2.17 -8.54
N ILE A 33 1.75 2.82 -8.16
CA ILE A 33 3.05 2.71 -8.81
C ILE A 33 4.16 2.48 -7.80
N TYR A 34 5.26 1.89 -8.25
CA TYR A 34 6.58 2.04 -7.63
C TYR A 34 7.36 3.10 -8.40
N THR A 35 8.14 3.96 -7.72
CA THR A 35 8.95 5.00 -8.40
C THR A 35 10.18 4.45 -9.14
N GLY A 36 10.38 3.14 -9.07
CA GLY A 36 11.43 2.34 -9.71
C GLY A 36 11.30 0.88 -9.32
N PRO A 37 12.23 -0.01 -9.69
CA PRO A 37 12.14 -1.43 -9.34
C PRO A 37 12.02 -1.62 -7.82
N PRO A 38 11.03 -2.41 -7.33
CA PRO A 38 10.80 -2.58 -5.89
C PRO A 38 11.85 -3.45 -5.18
N SER A 39 12.67 -4.18 -5.94
CA SER A 39 13.69 -5.11 -5.44
C SER A 39 15.10 -4.51 -5.33
N ASN A 40 15.28 -3.24 -5.71
CA ASN A 40 16.59 -2.57 -5.67
C ASN A 40 16.45 -1.05 -5.52
N THR A 41 17.60 -0.37 -5.39
CA THR A 41 17.67 1.09 -5.20
C THR A 41 17.78 1.89 -6.49
N ARG A 42 17.73 1.23 -7.64
CA ARG A 42 17.90 1.92 -8.90
C ARG A 42 16.74 2.87 -9.17
N ARG A 43 17.02 4.16 -9.23
CA ARG A 43 16.04 5.23 -9.49
C ARG A 43 16.48 6.07 -10.67
N VAL A 44 15.55 6.29 -11.58
CA VAL A 44 15.75 7.21 -12.71
C VAL A 44 15.59 8.64 -12.22
N ASP A 45 16.35 9.55 -12.79
CA ASP A 45 16.23 10.97 -12.48
C ASP A 45 14.80 11.47 -12.71
N VAL A 46 14.30 12.28 -11.78
CA VAL A 46 12.91 12.75 -11.79
C VAL A 46 12.56 13.53 -13.06
N SER A 47 13.51 14.27 -13.64
CA SER A 47 13.32 15.00 -14.89
C SER A 47 12.93 14.11 -16.08
N LYS A 48 13.19 12.80 -16.00
CA LYS A 48 12.86 11.81 -17.05
C LYS A 48 11.50 11.14 -16.84
N LEU A 49 10.84 11.38 -15.72
CA LEU A 49 9.64 10.63 -15.31
C LEU A 49 8.36 11.07 -16.06
N LYS A 50 8.43 12.05 -16.94
CA LYS A 50 7.29 12.52 -17.71
C LYS A 50 6.14 13.07 -16.86
N ILE A 51 6.49 13.80 -15.77
CA ILE A 51 5.52 14.23 -14.76
C ILE A 51 4.55 15.25 -15.33
N GLU A 52 5.04 16.28 -16.06
CA GLU A 52 4.17 17.32 -16.61
C GLU A 52 3.27 16.75 -17.70
N GLU A 53 3.82 15.91 -18.60
CA GLU A 53 3.00 15.23 -19.60
C GLU A 53 1.95 14.30 -18.98
N ALA A 54 2.24 13.70 -17.82
CA ALA A 54 1.27 12.90 -17.08
C ALA A 54 0.17 13.78 -16.48
N LYS A 55 0.52 14.92 -15.88
CA LYS A 55 -0.45 15.88 -15.31
C LYS A 55 -1.40 16.43 -16.38
N ASP A 56 -0.88 16.83 -17.53
CA ASP A 56 -1.70 17.28 -18.65
C ASP A 56 -2.67 16.18 -19.09
N TYR A 57 -2.17 14.96 -19.26
CA TYR A 57 -2.98 13.82 -19.65
C TYR A 57 -4.05 13.45 -18.59
N MET A 58 -3.71 13.55 -17.31
CA MET A 58 -4.65 13.37 -16.20
C MET A 58 -5.77 14.42 -16.22
N ALA A 59 -5.42 15.69 -16.48
CA ALA A 59 -6.38 16.78 -16.60
C ALA A 59 -7.37 16.56 -17.76
N GLU A 60 -6.87 16.14 -18.93
CA GLU A 60 -7.69 15.81 -20.10
C GLU A 60 -8.69 14.68 -19.86
N HIS A 61 -8.34 13.75 -18.96
CA HIS A 61 -9.14 12.54 -18.67
C HIS A 61 -9.85 12.57 -17.31
N ASN A 62 -9.84 13.70 -16.60
CA ASN A 62 -10.43 13.86 -15.25
C ASN A 62 -9.88 12.83 -14.23
N PHE A 63 -8.60 12.48 -14.34
CA PHE A 63 -7.93 11.57 -13.39
C PHE A 63 -7.26 12.41 -12.29
N SER A 64 -7.60 12.18 -11.02
CA SER A 64 -7.05 12.96 -9.91
C SER A 64 -5.70 12.43 -9.43
N ILE A 65 -4.74 13.31 -9.20
CA ILE A 65 -3.45 12.97 -8.57
C ILE A 65 -3.64 12.41 -7.15
N ASP A 66 -4.70 12.80 -6.45
CA ASP A 66 -5.03 12.26 -5.12
C ASP A 66 -5.41 10.77 -5.15
N ARG A 67 -5.58 10.20 -6.35
CA ARG A 67 -5.89 8.78 -6.57
C ARG A 67 -4.70 7.99 -7.09
N VAL A 68 -3.54 8.62 -7.12
CA VAL A 68 -2.26 7.96 -7.36
C VAL A 68 -1.65 7.58 -6.01
N ILE A 69 -1.56 6.29 -5.76
CA ILE A 69 -0.89 5.72 -4.59
C ILE A 69 0.52 5.31 -5.02
N VAL A 70 1.50 5.56 -4.18
CA VAL A 70 2.86 5.06 -4.40
C VAL A 70 3.15 3.99 -3.36
N HIS A 71 3.75 2.89 -3.77
CA HIS A 71 4.19 1.84 -2.85
C HIS A 71 5.70 1.93 -2.65
N ALA A 72 6.15 1.91 -1.40
CA ALA A 72 7.56 1.86 -1.05
C ALA A 72 8.15 0.49 -1.46
N PRO A 73 9.42 0.45 -1.89
CA PRO A 73 10.10 -0.81 -2.19
C PRO A 73 10.15 -1.73 -0.98
N TYR A 74 9.84 -3.01 -1.17
CA TYR A 74 9.85 -4.00 -0.09
C TYR A 74 11.25 -4.33 0.46
N ILE A 75 12.31 -3.78 -0.12
CA ILE A 75 13.66 -3.85 0.46
C ILE A 75 13.85 -2.92 1.67
N ILE A 76 12.95 -1.97 1.90
CA ILE A 76 12.94 -1.13 3.09
C ILE A 76 12.48 -1.97 4.28
N ASN A 77 13.34 -2.12 5.28
CA ASN A 77 13.01 -2.83 6.52
C ASN A 77 13.51 -2.03 7.73
N LEU A 78 12.63 -1.27 8.36
CA LEU A 78 12.94 -0.46 9.53
C LEU A 78 13.05 -1.27 10.83
N ALA A 79 12.51 -2.52 10.85
CA ALA A 79 12.42 -3.36 12.05
C ALA A 79 13.68 -4.18 12.34
N ASN A 80 14.71 -4.11 11.51
CA ASN A 80 15.86 -5.02 11.59
C ASN A 80 16.87 -4.58 12.67
N ALA A 81 16.57 -4.90 13.93
CA ALA A 81 17.46 -4.64 15.06
C ALA A 81 18.75 -5.49 15.06
N LEU A 82 18.74 -6.66 14.39
CA LEU A 82 19.92 -7.53 14.32
C LEU A 82 20.96 -7.05 13.32
N LYS A 83 20.55 -6.19 12.37
CA LYS A 83 21.43 -5.55 11.38
C LYS A 83 21.09 -4.07 11.29
N PRO A 84 21.58 -3.24 12.23
CA PRO A 84 21.29 -1.80 12.27
C PRO A 84 21.59 -1.07 10.96
N GLU A 85 22.60 -1.49 10.23
CA GLU A 85 22.94 -0.95 8.92
C GLU A 85 21.85 -1.16 7.87
N THR A 86 21.08 -2.26 7.97
CA THR A 86 19.93 -2.50 7.09
C THR A 86 18.76 -1.56 7.42
N ALA A 87 18.52 -1.32 8.71
CA ALA A 87 17.48 -0.38 9.13
C ALA A 87 17.87 1.06 8.76
N GLN A 88 19.13 1.48 8.94
CA GLN A 88 19.62 2.78 8.50
C GLN A 88 19.48 2.95 6.99
N PHE A 89 19.89 1.96 6.22
CA PHE A 89 19.68 1.95 4.78
C PHE A 89 18.19 2.13 4.41
N GLY A 90 17.30 1.46 5.15
CA GLY A 90 15.84 1.59 4.98
C GLY A 90 15.36 3.01 5.23
N GLN A 91 15.85 3.68 6.28
CA GLN A 91 15.54 5.08 6.60
C GLN A 91 16.00 6.02 5.49
N ASP A 92 17.25 5.92 5.03
CA ASP A 92 17.82 6.78 3.99
C ASP A 92 17.07 6.60 2.66
N PHE A 93 16.70 5.36 2.36
CA PHE A 93 15.95 5.07 1.14
C PHE A 93 14.49 5.52 1.23
N LEU A 94 13.86 5.44 2.41
CA LEU A 94 12.52 5.97 2.63
C LEU A 94 12.47 7.49 2.47
N LYS A 95 13.47 8.23 2.95
CA LYS A 95 13.62 9.68 2.69
C LYS A 95 13.64 9.97 1.18
N THR A 96 14.44 9.21 0.43
CA THR A 96 14.51 9.34 -1.03
C THR A 96 13.14 9.07 -1.69
N GLU A 97 12.40 8.05 -1.24
CA GLU A 97 11.07 7.75 -1.79
C GLU A 97 10.05 8.85 -1.47
N LEU A 98 10.04 9.41 -0.24
CA LEU A 98 9.16 10.53 0.13
C LEU A 98 9.40 11.76 -0.76
N GLU A 99 10.65 12.13 -1.01
CA GLU A 99 11.00 13.22 -1.93
C GLU A 99 10.48 12.95 -3.35
N ARG A 100 10.65 11.73 -3.85
CA ARG A 100 10.19 11.34 -5.19
C ARG A 100 8.66 11.37 -5.30
N VAL A 101 7.95 10.88 -4.29
CA VAL A 101 6.49 10.92 -4.23
C VAL A 101 5.98 12.36 -4.24
N SER A 102 6.61 13.23 -3.46
CA SER A 102 6.30 14.65 -3.43
C SER A 102 6.53 15.31 -4.80
N GLN A 103 7.65 15.01 -5.47
CA GLN A 103 7.98 15.55 -6.80
C GLN A 103 7.01 15.07 -7.88
N ILE A 104 6.52 13.84 -7.80
CA ILE A 104 5.44 13.32 -8.67
C ILE A 104 4.12 14.07 -8.41
N GLY A 105 3.93 14.56 -7.20
CA GLY A 105 2.73 15.24 -6.74
C GLY A 105 1.72 14.30 -6.04
N ALA A 106 2.06 13.03 -5.86
CA ALA A 106 1.25 12.09 -5.08
C ALA A 106 1.36 12.40 -3.57
N LYS A 107 0.36 11.96 -2.80
CA LYS A 107 0.25 12.32 -1.37
C LYS A 107 0.38 11.14 -0.42
N THR A 108 0.36 9.91 -0.94
CA THR A 108 0.34 8.69 -0.12
C THR A 108 1.43 7.73 -0.58
N LEU A 109 2.25 7.31 0.38
CA LEU A 109 3.26 6.26 0.22
C LEU A 109 2.89 5.07 1.11
N VAL A 110 2.53 3.95 0.53
CA VAL A 110 2.30 2.69 1.26
C VAL A 110 3.64 2.10 1.68
N LEU A 111 3.74 1.68 2.92
CA LEU A 111 4.96 1.10 3.49
C LEU A 111 4.62 -0.16 4.30
N HIS A 112 5.27 -1.28 3.98
CA HIS A 112 5.31 -2.42 4.88
C HIS A 112 6.06 -2.00 6.16
N PRO A 113 5.49 -2.18 7.37
CA PRO A 113 6.15 -1.77 8.60
C PRO A 113 7.55 -2.37 8.78
N GLY A 114 7.72 -3.64 8.40
CA GLY A 114 9.01 -4.33 8.40
C GLY A 114 8.95 -5.71 9.04
N SER A 115 10.12 -6.35 9.10
CA SER A 115 10.32 -7.67 9.71
C SER A 115 11.40 -7.60 10.77
N HIS A 116 11.11 -8.08 11.98
CA HIS A 116 12.05 -8.06 13.11
C HIS A 116 13.15 -9.13 13.02
N VAL A 117 13.12 -9.97 11.99
CA VAL A 117 14.14 -11.00 11.63
C VAL A 117 14.64 -11.85 12.82
N GLY A 118 13.78 -12.10 13.81
CA GLY A 118 14.13 -12.88 14.99
C GLY A 118 14.48 -12.08 16.25
N ALA A 119 14.55 -10.73 16.19
CA ALA A 119 14.81 -9.89 17.36
C ALA A 119 13.63 -9.84 18.37
N GLY A 120 12.45 -10.26 17.93
CA GLY A 120 11.21 -10.18 18.71
C GLY A 120 10.33 -8.98 18.32
N MET A 121 9.02 -9.16 18.47
CA MET A 121 8.02 -8.20 18.00
C MET A 121 8.17 -6.82 18.67
N ASP A 122 8.32 -6.78 19.98
CA ASP A 122 8.44 -5.50 20.71
C ASP A 122 9.67 -4.71 20.28
N VAL A 123 10.80 -5.39 20.09
CA VAL A 123 12.04 -4.78 19.59
C VAL A 123 11.84 -4.28 18.15
N GLY A 124 11.21 -5.09 17.30
CA GLY A 124 10.91 -4.69 15.93
C GLY A 124 10.03 -3.45 15.85
N ILE A 125 8.98 -3.38 16.66
CA ILE A 125 8.09 -2.21 16.75
C ILE A 125 8.85 -0.98 17.23
N GLU A 126 9.69 -1.09 18.23
CA GLU A 126 10.54 0.02 18.71
C GLU A 126 11.46 0.56 17.61
N TRP A 127 12.09 -0.34 16.84
CA TRP A 127 12.93 0.05 15.71
C TRP A 127 12.15 0.73 14.58
N ILE A 128 10.94 0.26 14.29
CA ILE A 128 10.04 0.92 13.32
C ILE A 128 9.70 2.33 13.79
N ILE A 129 9.31 2.52 15.05
CA ILE A 129 8.98 3.82 15.64
C ILE A 129 10.16 4.77 15.52
N ASN A 130 11.34 4.34 15.96
CA ASN A 130 12.55 5.16 15.92
C ASN A 130 12.92 5.52 14.48
N GLY A 131 12.86 4.56 13.56
CA GLY A 131 13.15 4.78 12.14
C GLY A 131 12.18 5.74 11.46
N LEU A 132 10.88 5.60 11.73
CA LEU A 132 9.86 6.51 11.20
C LEU A 132 10.00 7.93 11.76
N ASN A 133 10.26 8.07 13.06
CA ASN A 133 10.50 9.37 13.67
C ASN A 133 11.74 10.04 13.07
N GLU A 134 12.87 9.31 12.95
CA GLU A 134 14.09 9.83 12.32
C GLU A 134 13.84 10.33 10.89
N VAL A 135 13.06 9.57 10.10
CA VAL A 135 12.72 9.97 8.73
C VAL A 135 11.80 11.19 8.73
N LEU A 136 10.69 11.13 9.47
CA LEU A 136 9.66 12.16 9.42
C LEU A 136 10.09 13.48 10.07
N ASP A 137 10.90 13.44 11.13
CA ASP A 137 11.38 14.66 11.79
C ASP A 137 12.27 15.50 10.88
N HIS A 138 12.94 14.86 9.90
CA HIS A 138 13.82 15.49 8.93
C HIS A 138 13.24 15.57 7.50
N ASP A 139 11.95 15.22 7.33
CA ASP A 139 11.27 15.28 6.05
C ASP A 139 10.37 16.54 5.98
N ASP A 140 10.58 17.34 4.93
CA ASP A 140 9.85 18.59 4.68
C ASP A 140 8.68 18.40 3.69
N THR A 141 8.43 17.17 3.22
CA THR A 141 7.30 16.90 2.33
C THR A 141 5.98 16.80 3.10
N GLU A 142 4.86 16.88 2.38
CA GLU A 142 3.51 16.66 2.94
C GLU A 142 3.00 15.23 2.70
N VAL A 143 3.85 14.33 2.21
CA VAL A 143 3.48 12.95 1.88
C VAL A 143 3.14 12.18 3.16
N LYS A 144 1.99 11.50 3.18
CA LYS A 144 1.62 10.60 4.26
C LYS A 144 2.13 9.20 4.00
N ILE A 145 2.65 8.56 5.04
CA ILE A 145 3.00 7.14 5.01
C ILE A 145 1.78 6.33 5.45
N ALA A 146 1.28 5.47 4.58
CA ALA A 146 0.24 4.49 4.88
C ALA A 146 0.91 3.18 5.32
N LEU A 147 0.92 2.88 6.62
CA LEU A 147 1.41 1.60 7.12
C LEU A 147 0.45 0.49 6.70
N GLU A 148 0.97 -0.49 6.00
CA GLU A 148 0.16 -1.59 5.50
C GLU A 148 -0.08 -2.65 6.58
N THR A 149 -1.32 -3.17 6.62
CA THR A 149 -1.64 -4.37 7.40
C THR A 149 -0.94 -5.58 6.79
N MET A 150 -0.20 -6.33 7.58
CA MET A 150 0.59 -7.46 7.12
C MET A 150 -0.10 -8.80 7.37
N ALA A 151 0.34 -9.86 6.69
CA ALA A 151 -0.18 -11.22 6.85
C ALA A 151 0.37 -11.95 8.09
N GLY A 152 1.43 -11.45 8.69
CA GLY A 152 2.13 -12.12 9.79
C GLY A 152 3.02 -13.26 9.32
N LYS A 153 3.48 -13.22 8.08
CA LYS A 153 4.38 -14.19 7.49
C LYS A 153 5.78 -14.08 8.12
N GLY A 154 6.25 -15.18 8.67
CA GLY A 154 7.57 -15.23 9.31
C GLY A 154 7.69 -14.27 10.49
N ASN A 155 8.48 -13.23 10.35
CA ASN A 155 8.76 -12.24 11.40
C ASN A 155 8.21 -10.84 11.07
N GLU A 156 7.17 -10.75 10.24
CA GLU A 156 6.53 -9.48 9.89
C GLU A 156 5.90 -8.81 11.10
N SER A 157 6.09 -7.49 11.21
CA SER A 157 5.44 -6.64 12.21
C SER A 157 4.26 -5.89 11.55
N GLY A 158 3.21 -5.59 12.34
CA GLY A 158 2.05 -4.86 11.83
C GLY A 158 0.95 -5.75 11.25
N PHE A 159 0.91 -7.03 11.64
CA PHE A 159 -0.16 -7.94 11.19
C PHE A 159 -1.40 -7.93 12.11
N THR A 160 -1.34 -7.26 13.25
CA THR A 160 -2.54 -6.96 14.04
C THR A 160 -2.75 -5.46 14.16
N PHE A 161 -4.01 -5.04 14.33
CA PHE A 161 -4.34 -3.63 14.49
C PHE A 161 -3.70 -3.04 15.74
N GLU A 162 -3.55 -3.83 16.82
CA GLU A 162 -2.87 -3.41 18.04
C GLU A 162 -1.38 -3.13 17.82
N GLN A 163 -0.70 -3.91 16.97
CA GLN A 163 0.69 -3.64 16.62
C GLN A 163 0.83 -2.32 15.86
N LEU A 164 -0.07 -2.06 14.89
CA LEU A 164 -0.10 -0.79 14.16
C LEU A 164 -0.43 0.38 15.10
N ALA A 165 -1.37 0.20 16.03
CA ALA A 165 -1.68 1.20 17.06
C ALA A 165 -0.47 1.50 17.96
N LYS A 166 0.28 0.46 18.34
CA LYS A 166 1.51 0.61 19.14
C LYS A 166 2.58 1.42 18.37
N ILE A 167 2.74 1.15 17.07
CA ILE A 167 3.62 1.95 16.21
C ILE A 167 3.14 3.40 16.20
N TYR A 168 1.87 3.63 15.87
CA TYR A 168 1.29 4.97 15.79
C TYR A 168 1.41 5.76 17.10
N ALA A 169 1.22 5.11 18.24
CA ALA A 169 1.34 5.75 19.56
C ALA A 169 2.72 6.38 19.78
N GLY A 170 3.79 5.76 19.27
CA GLY A 170 5.17 6.23 19.38
C GLY A 170 5.60 7.26 18.33
N ILE A 171 4.76 7.59 17.34
CA ILE A 171 5.12 8.56 16.28
C ILE A 171 4.95 9.99 16.77
N HIS A 172 5.92 10.84 16.46
CA HIS A 172 5.89 12.28 16.78
C HIS A 172 4.92 13.04 15.85
N LYS A 173 5.11 12.92 14.54
CA LYS A 173 4.28 13.58 13.50
C LYS A 173 3.11 12.70 13.08
N LYS A 174 2.13 12.47 13.95
CA LYS A 174 0.99 11.57 13.73
C LYS A 174 0.16 11.91 12.49
N SER A 175 0.07 13.18 12.14
CA SER A 175 -0.64 13.64 10.93
C SER A 175 -0.04 13.12 9.61
N ARG A 176 1.20 12.63 9.66
CA ARG A 176 1.93 12.07 8.53
C ARG A 176 1.77 10.55 8.39
N ILE A 177 1.09 9.90 9.33
CA ILE A 177 0.85 8.45 9.35
C ILE A 177 -0.63 8.16 9.16
N GLY A 178 -0.92 7.17 8.35
CA GLY A 178 -2.21 6.51 8.21
C GLY A 178 -1.98 5.04 7.88
N TYR A 179 -3.00 4.41 7.31
CA TYR A 179 -2.98 2.95 7.08
C TYR A 179 -3.39 2.60 5.67
N CYS A 180 -2.86 1.48 5.19
CA CYS A 180 -3.34 0.73 4.05
C CYS A 180 -3.86 -0.62 4.54
N MET A 181 -5.10 -0.97 4.24
CA MET A 181 -5.68 -2.26 4.58
C MET A 181 -5.65 -3.17 3.35
N ASP A 182 -4.91 -4.28 3.41
CA ASP A 182 -4.92 -5.32 2.38
C ASP A 182 -5.84 -6.46 2.79
N THR A 183 -6.82 -6.81 1.94
CA THR A 183 -7.81 -7.85 2.23
C THR A 183 -7.22 -9.25 2.34
N CYS A 184 -6.21 -9.58 1.52
CA CYS A 184 -5.48 -10.84 1.62
C CYS A 184 -4.66 -10.91 2.91
N HIS A 185 -3.96 -9.81 3.26
CA HIS A 185 -3.12 -9.78 4.46
C HIS A 185 -3.94 -9.93 5.74
N ILE A 186 -5.02 -9.18 5.91
CA ILE A 186 -5.84 -9.29 7.14
C ILE A 186 -6.53 -10.66 7.22
N TRP A 187 -6.98 -11.23 6.08
CA TRP A 187 -7.48 -12.61 6.03
C TRP A 187 -6.41 -13.61 6.48
N ASP A 188 -5.23 -13.54 5.92
CA ASP A 188 -4.11 -14.42 6.28
C ASP A 188 -3.65 -14.18 7.73
N ALA A 189 -3.81 -12.98 8.28
CA ALA A 189 -3.53 -12.66 9.68
C ALA A 189 -4.60 -13.19 10.67
N GLY A 190 -5.77 -13.62 10.16
CA GLY A 190 -6.82 -14.24 10.96
C GLY A 190 -8.07 -13.39 11.17
N TYR A 191 -8.20 -12.24 10.51
CA TYR A 191 -9.43 -11.45 10.51
C TYR A 191 -10.43 -12.04 9.51
N ASP A 192 -11.56 -12.54 9.99
CA ASP A 192 -12.60 -13.12 9.13
C ASP A 192 -13.42 -12.02 8.44
N ILE A 193 -12.95 -11.60 7.27
CA ILE A 193 -13.60 -10.53 6.48
C ILE A 193 -14.89 -10.98 5.78
N THR A 194 -15.34 -12.21 5.95
CA THR A 194 -16.73 -12.58 5.60
C THR A 194 -17.74 -11.86 6.50
N HIS A 195 -17.28 -11.41 7.68
CA HIS A 195 -17.97 -10.52 8.63
C HIS A 195 -17.33 -9.13 8.64
N PHE A 196 -17.21 -8.51 7.46
CA PHE A 196 -16.38 -7.30 7.27
C PHE A 196 -16.79 -6.12 8.17
N ASP A 197 -18.08 -5.93 8.44
CA ASP A 197 -18.54 -4.87 9.33
C ASP A 197 -17.91 -4.95 10.73
N GLU A 198 -17.78 -6.17 11.29
CA GLU A 198 -17.16 -6.40 12.60
C GLU A 198 -15.66 -6.09 12.56
N VAL A 199 -14.97 -6.50 11.48
CA VAL A 199 -13.54 -6.21 11.29
C VAL A 199 -13.32 -4.71 11.10
N LEU A 200 -14.19 -4.03 10.35
CA LEU A 200 -14.11 -2.59 10.13
C LEU A 200 -14.38 -1.79 11.41
N ASP A 201 -15.35 -2.23 12.23
CA ASP A 201 -15.63 -1.61 13.53
C ASP A 201 -14.45 -1.83 14.52
N GLN A 202 -13.80 -3.00 14.48
CA GLN A 202 -12.57 -3.24 15.23
C GLN A 202 -11.43 -2.32 14.76
N PHE A 203 -11.23 -2.19 13.45
CA PHE A 203 -10.26 -1.27 12.87
C PHE A 203 -10.54 0.17 13.31
N ASP A 204 -11.78 0.62 13.21
CA ASP A 204 -12.19 1.97 13.60
C ASP A 204 -11.92 2.26 15.08
N SER A 205 -12.27 1.32 15.95
CA SER A 205 -12.07 1.48 17.40
C SER A 205 -10.61 1.54 17.83
N ILE A 206 -9.69 0.88 17.09
CA ILE A 206 -8.27 0.76 17.45
C ILE A 206 -7.42 1.80 16.71
N LEU A 207 -7.68 2.03 15.43
CA LEU A 207 -6.84 2.80 14.54
C LEU A 207 -7.49 4.10 14.03
N GLY A 208 -8.84 4.20 14.10
CA GLY A 208 -9.62 5.29 13.53
C GLY A 208 -9.79 5.15 12.02
N LEU A 209 -11.04 5.08 11.57
CA LEU A 209 -11.34 4.90 10.14
C LEU A 209 -10.90 6.10 9.29
N GLU A 210 -10.84 7.29 9.87
CA GLU A 210 -10.32 8.51 9.24
C GLU A 210 -8.84 8.42 8.85
N ASN A 211 -8.10 7.49 9.46
CA ASN A 211 -6.69 7.24 9.16
C ASN A 211 -6.48 6.19 8.06
N LEU A 212 -7.55 5.59 7.52
CA LEU A 212 -7.47 4.66 6.41
C LEU A 212 -7.32 5.43 5.09
N LEU A 213 -6.11 5.43 4.53
CA LEU A 213 -5.75 6.21 3.34
C LEU A 213 -6.06 5.48 2.03
N CYS A 214 -5.87 4.18 2.00
CA CYS A 214 -6.14 3.32 0.85
C CYS A 214 -6.36 1.87 1.27
N MET A 215 -6.82 1.06 0.33
CA MET A 215 -6.96 -0.39 0.50
C MET A 215 -6.35 -1.12 -0.69
N HIS A 216 -5.77 -2.28 -0.42
CA HIS A 216 -5.50 -3.27 -1.45
C HIS A 216 -6.61 -4.32 -1.43
N ILE A 217 -7.16 -4.64 -2.60
CA ILE A 217 -8.27 -5.57 -2.77
C ILE A 217 -7.75 -6.81 -3.49
N ASN A 218 -7.48 -7.84 -2.74
CA ASN A 218 -6.89 -9.08 -3.23
C ASN A 218 -7.63 -10.27 -2.63
N ASP A 219 -7.83 -11.33 -3.41
CA ASP A 219 -8.25 -12.62 -2.85
C ASP A 219 -7.03 -13.36 -2.29
N SER A 220 -7.22 -14.38 -1.49
CA SER A 220 -6.13 -15.17 -0.91
C SER A 220 -6.13 -16.61 -1.41
N LYS A 221 -4.94 -17.13 -1.75
CA LYS A 221 -4.72 -18.57 -2.05
C LYS A 221 -4.87 -19.47 -0.83
N ASN A 222 -4.99 -18.89 0.35
CA ASN A 222 -4.90 -19.63 1.60
C ASN A 222 -6.17 -19.51 2.44
N PRO A 223 -6.45 -20.50 3.31
CA PRO A 223 -7.51 -20.38 4.29
C PRO A 223 -7.19 -19.30 5.33
N LEU A 224 -8.23 -18.87 6.05
CA LEU A 224 -8.15 -17.89 7.13
C LEU A 224 -7.02 -18.21 8.13
N GLY A 225 -6.21 -17.21 8.47
CA GLY A 225 -5.15 -17.34 9.47
C GLY A 225 -3.93 -18.13 9.02
N ALA A 226 -3.69 -18.25 7.72
CA ALA A 226 -2.59 -19.05 7.17
C ALA A 226 -1.19 -18.40 7.31
N HIS A 227 -1.11 -17.09 7.51
CA HIS A 227 0.14 -16.31 7.58
C HIS A 227 1.08 -16.54 6.38
N LYS A 228 0.56 -16.42 5.15
CA LYS A 228 1.31 -16.76 3.92
C LYS A 228 1.55 -15.61 2.96
N ASP A 229 0.64 -14.65 2.89
CA ASP A 229 0.70 -13.54 1.93
C ASP A 229 0.85 -14.09 0.49
N ARG A 230 -0.24 -14.60 -0.05
CA ARG A 230 -0.33 -15.14 -1.41
C ARG A 230 -1.61 -14.66 -2.07
N HIS A 231 -1.52 -13.58 -2.83
CA HIS A 231 -2.64 -13.04 -3.58
C HIS A 231 -3.17 -14.04 -4.62
N GLU A 232 -4.48 -14.02 -4.79
CA GLU A 232 -5.19 -14.73 -5.84
C GLU A 232 -6.08 -13.76 -6.61
N ASN A 233 -6.48 -14.13 -7.83
CA ASN A 233 -7.45 -13.38 -8.61
C ASN A 233 -8.83 -13.41 -7.94
N LEU A 234 -9.59 -12.36 -8.13
CA LEU A 234 -10.89 -12.17 -7.47
C LEU A 234 -11.85 -13.33 -7.70
N GLY A 235 -12.35 -13.89 -6.62
CA GLY A 235 -13.28 -15.02 -6.64
C GLY A 235 -12.64 -16.38 -6.95
N LYS A 236 -11.32 -16.45 -7.02
CA LYS A 236 -10.60 -17.71 -7.24
C LYS A 236 -9.87 -18.21 -5.98
N GLY A 237 -9.89 -17.43 -4.93
CA GLY A 237 -9.30 -17.74 -3.64
C GLY A 237 -10.32 -18.13 -2.57
N TYR A 238 -9.88 -18.05 -1.33
CA TYR A 238 -10.65 -18.46 -0.15
C TYR A 238 -11.58 -17.36 0.39
N ILE A 239 -11.34 -16.07 0.04
CA ILE A 239 -12.21 -14.96 0.44
C ILE A 239 -13.47 -14.94 -0.43
N GLY A 240 -13.30 -15.03 -1.74
CA GLY A 240 -14.37 -15.07 -2.71
C GLY A 240 -14.84 -13.70 -3.21
N PHE A 241 -15.40 -13.70 -4.42
CA PHE A 241 -15.77 -12.49 -5.14
C PHE A 241 -16.83 -11.64 -4.40
N ASP A 242 -17.88 -12.26 -3.88
CA ASP A 242 -19.00 -11.54 -3.27
C ASP A 242 -18.58 -10.75 -2.03
N VAL A 243 -17.69 -11.30 -1.23
CA VAL A 243 -17.09 -10.62 -0.06
C VAL A 243 -16.29 -9.40 -0.52
N LEU A 244 -15.35 -9.58 -1.47
CA LEU A 244 -14.51 -8.51 -1.99
C LEU A 244 -15.35 -7.42 -2.67
N HIS A 245 -16.37 -7.79 -3.45
CA HIS A 245 -17.29 -6.85 -4.07
C HIS A 245 -18.04 -6.03 -3.00
N SER A 246 -18.54 -6.67 -1.94
CA SER A 246 -19.22 -5.97 -0.84
C SER A 246 -18.30 -4.96 -0.13
N ILE A 247 -17.03 -5.31 0.07
CA ILE A 247 -16.02 -4.42 0.64
C ILE A 247 -15.78 -3.21 -0.25
N VAL A 248 -15.64 -3.42 -1.56
CA VAL A 248 -15.44 -2.31 -2.53
C VAL A 248 -16.59 -1.33 -2.51
N HIS A 249 -17.82 -1.81 -2.31
CA HIS A 249 -19.04 -1.00 -2.27
C HIS A 249 -19.49 -0.57 -0.87
N HIS A 250 -18.68 -0.84 0.15
CA HIS A 250 -19.03 -0.52 1.53
C HIS A 250 -19.20 1.00 1.73
N PRO A 251 -20.35 1.47 2.29
CA PRO A 251 -20.68 2.90 2.36
C PRO A 251 -19.65 3.74 3.14
N LYS A 252 -19.13 3.21 4.25
CA LYS A 252 -18.09 3.89 5.05
C LYS A 252 -16.77 4.08 4.28
N LEU A 253 -16.56 3.37 3.14
CA LEU A 253 -15.32 3.34 2.37
C LEU A 253 -15.42 4.02 1.00
N GLU A 254 -16.49 4.75 0.69
CA GLU A 254 -16.66 5.38 -0.63
C GLU A 254 -15.51 6.30 -1.02
N HIS A 255 -14.95 7.01 -0.04
CA HIS A 255 -13.86 7.97 -0.25
C HIS A 255 -12.46 7.31 -0.31
N VAL A 256 -12.33 6.07 0.12
CA VAL A 256 -11.07 5.33 0.17
C VAL A 256 -10.69 4.81 -1.22
N THR A 257 -9.45 5.03 -1.62
CA THR A 257 -8.90 4.49 -2.87
C THR A 257 -8.62 3.00 -2.73
N LYS A 258 -9.07 2.21 -3.70
CA LYS A 258 -8.93 0.75 -3.72
C LYS A 258 -8.04 0.33 -4.90
N ILE A 259 -7.07 -0.52 -4.64
CA ILE A 259 -6.04 -0.95 -5.59
C ILE A 259 -6.02 -2.47 -5.66
N LEU A 260 -6.02 -3.01 -6.86
CA LEU A 260 -5.82 -4.43 -7.13
C LEU A 260 -4.34 -4.74 -7.31
N GLU A 261 -3.89 -5.83 -6.69
CA GLU A 261 -2.54 -6.40 -6.86
C GLU A 261 -2.61 -7.90 -7.19
N THR A 262 -3.72 -8.31 -7.79
CA THR A 262 -3.97 -9.69 -8.17
C THR A 262 -2.92 -10.18 -9.18
N PRO A 263 -2.56 -11.47 -9.17
CA PRO A 263 -1.52 -12.00 -10.03
C PRO A 263 -1.92 -11.98 -11.51
N PHE A 264 -0.93 -11.84 -12.38
CA PHE A 264 -1.12 -11.95 -13.82
C PHE A 264 -1.56 -13.35 -14.21
N ILE A 265 -2.46 -13.45 -15.17
CA ILE A 265 -2.95 -14.71 -15.74
C ILE A 265 -2.27 -14.90 -17.10
N ASP A 266 -1.50 -15.97 -17.25
CA ASP A 266 -0.75 -16.28 -18.50
C ASP A 266 0.07 -15.08 -19.02
N GLY A 267 0.69 -14.35 -18.09
CA GLY A 267 1.51 -13.18 -18.39
C GLY A 267 0.75 -11.90 -18.77
N LYS A 268 -0.58 -11.90 -18.61
CA LYS A 268 -1.44 -10.74 -18.88
C LYS A 268 -2.03 -10.20 -17.60
N ALA A 269 -2.13 -8.88 -17.52
CA ALA A 269 -2.81 -8.20 -16.42
C ALA A 269 -4.32 -8.49 -16.47
N PRO A 270 -4.93 -8.93 -15.35
CA PRO A 270 -6.37 -9.23 -15.28
C PRO A 270 -7.22 -8.00 -14.98
N TYR A 271 -6.61 -6.84 -14.78
CA TYR A 271 -7.20 -5.69 -14.12
C TYR A 271 -8.39 -5.08 -14.87
N LYS A 272 -8.40 -5.13 -16.22
CA LYS A 272 -9.53 -4.60 -16.99
C LYS A 272 -10.82 -5.35 -16.68
N GLU A 273 -10.75 -6.67 -16.68
CA GLU A 273 -11.87 -7.56 -16.38
C GLU A 273 -12.27 -7.47 -14.91
N GLU A 274 -11.32 -7.48 -14.00
CA GLU A 274 -11.56 -7.42 -12.55
C GLU A 274 -12.14 -6.06 -12.12
N ILE A 275 -11.63 -4.94 -12.64
CA ILE A 275 -12.19 -3.60 -12.38
C ILE A 275 -13.63 -3.51 -12.93
N SER A 276 -13.85 -4.04 -14.13
CA SER A 276 -15.20 -4.06 -14.73
C SER A 276 -16.18 -4.90 -13.91
N ALA A 277 -15.73 -6.02 -13.34
CA ALA A 277 -16.57 -6.90 -12.52
C ALA A 277 -16.88 -6.30 -11.14
N LEU A 278 -15.99 -5.48 -10.58
CA LEU A 278 -16.17 -4.82 -9.28
C LEU A 278 -17.01 -3.53 -9.35
N ARG A 279 -17.34 -3.01 -10.51
CA ARG A 279 -18.14 -1.79 -10.72
C ARG A 279 -19.61 -2.08 -10.86
#